data_8cc3009f86e05dffc06016a39c100c26
#
_entry.id   8cc3009f86e05dffc06016a39c100c26
#
_cell.length_a   1.000
_cell.length_b   1.000
_cell.length_c   1.000
_cell.angle_alpha   90.00
_cell.angle_beta   90.00
_cell.angle_gamma   90.00
#
_symmetry.space_group_name_H-M   'P 1'
#
loop_
_entity.id
_entity.type
_entity.pdbx_description
1 polymer ?
#
loop_
_entity_poly.entity_id
_entity_poly.type
_entity_poly.pdbx_seq_one_letter_code
_entity_poly.pdbx_strand_id
1 'polypeptide(L)'
;MAQLGKDIIGTSALAPFFKVANADEVGIIAPESRIGDADRTWVRSFSGFQKEALVRSAKTGDTWRFVSDEGPYLNGHDAACCPLAFLSCGMAASYMNEIMALAKQQGVEIRKLKLIQENYYTMKGSMMKRTMVGGAENIELQVEIDCDLND
;
A
#
# COMPACT_ATOMS: atom_id res chain seq x y z
N MET A 1 1.67 28.92 -8.17
CA MET A 1 1.35 27.48 -8.36
C MET A 1 2.66 26.73 -8.43
N ALA A 2 2.82 25.62 -7.70
CA ALA A 2 3.98 24.76 -7.88
C ALA A 2 3.91 24.18 -9.30
N GLN A 3 5.04 24.18 -10.00
CA GLN A 3 5.12 23.64 -11.36
C GLN A 3 4.88 22.14 -11.30
N LEU A 4 3.95 21.63 -12.11
CA LEU A 4 3.72 20.20 -12.27
C LEU A 4 5.03 19.54 -12.77
N GLY A 5 5.49 18.48 -12.09
CA GLY A 5 6.68 17.75 -12.52
C GLY A 5 6.42 16.96 -13.81
N LYS A 6 7.46 16.35 -14.36
CA LYS A 6 7.32 15.46 -15.53
C LYS A 6 6.57 14.18 -15.15
N ASP A 7 5.66 13.73 -16.01
CA ASP A 7 5.03 12.42 -15.89
C ASP A 7 5.99 11.32 -16.36
N ILE A 8 6.83 10.82 -15.46
CA ILE A 8 7.80 9.75 -15.74
C ILE A 8 7.12 8.39 -15.80
N ILE A 9 6.19 8.13 -14.88
CA ILE A 9 5.50 6.84 -14.80
C ILE A 9 4.65 6.61 -16.05
N GLY A 10 3.77 7.54 -16.40
CA GLY A 10 2.89 7.40 -17.54
C GLY A 10 3.65 7.39 -18.88
N THR A 11 4.66 8.26 -19.03
CA THR A 11 5.43 8.36 -20.29
C THR A 11 6.41 7.20 -20.51
N SER A 12 6.89 6.55 -19.46
CA SER A 12 7.81 5.40 -19.56
C SER A 12 7.11 4.04 -19.55
N ALA A 13 5.78 4.02 -19.49
CA ALA A 13 4.98 2.79 -19.39
C ALA A 13 5.47 1.83 -18.28
N LEU A 14 5.96 2.38 -17.17
CA LEU A 14 6.44 1.60 -16.05
C LEU A 14 5.29 0.82 -15.41
N ALA A 15 5.47 -0.49 -15.23
CA ALA A 15 4.52 -1.29 -14.48
C ALA A 15 4.40 -0.74 -13.04
N PRO A 16 3.17 -0.51 -12.54
CA PRO A 16 2.97 0.09 -11.21
C PRO A 16 3.45 -0.82 -10.08
N PHE A 17 3.57 -2.12 -10.34
CA PHE A 17 3.90 -3.12 -9.35
C PHE A 17 4.50 -4.38 -9.99
N PHE A 18 5.65 -4.87 -9.51
CA PHE A 18 6.21 -6.16 -9.92
C PHE A 18 7.29 -6.67 -8.96
N LYS A 19 7.51 -7.99 -8.99
CA LYS A 19 8.64 -8.63 -8.32
C LYS A 19 9.92 -8.38 -9.12
N VAL A 20 10.97 -7.92 -8.45
CA VAL A 20 12.28 -7.71 -9.08
C VAL A 20 12.93 -9.07 -9.33
N ALA A 21 13.38 -9.32 -10.57
CA ALA A 21 13.91 -10.61 -10.97
C ALA A 21 15.23 -10.94 -10.24
N ASN A 22 16.08 -9.94 -10.06
CA ASN A 22 17.33 -10.08 -9.30
C ASN A 22 17.37 -9.02 -8.18
N ALA A 23 17.01 -9.44 -6.97
CA ALA A 23 16.93 -8.55 -5.81
C ALA A 23 18.30 -7.95 -5.42
N ASP A 24 19.39 -8.62 -5.72
CA ASP A 24 20.73 -8.16 -5.34
C ASP A 24 21.24 -7.02 -6.24
N GLU A 25 20.74 -6.93 -7.47
CA GLU A 25 21.08 -5.84 -8.38
C GLU A 25 20.51 -4.48 -7.98
N VAL A 26 19.45 -4.45 -7.17
CA VAL A 26 18.85 -3.19 -6.69
C VAL A 26 19.58 -2.61 -5.49
N GLY A 27 20.53 -3.32 -4.90
CA GLY A 27 21.39 -2.82 -3.83
C GLY A 27 20.72 -2.67 -2.46
N ILE A 28 19.50 -3.19 -2.28
CA ILE A 28 18.82 -3.16 -0.97
C ILE A 28 19.19 -4.42 -0.19
N ILE A 29 19.81 -4.22 0.97
CA ILE A 29 20.10 -5.30 1.90
C ILE A 29 18.86 -5.56 2.77
N ALA A 30 18.42 -6.82 2.87
CA ALA A 30 17.33 -7.20 3.75
C ALA A 30 17.66 -6.82 5.22
N PRO A 31 16.69 -6.38 6.03
CA PRO A 31 16.93 -6.17 7.44
C PRO A 31 17.14 -7.50 8.15
N GLU A 32 17.79 -7.46 9.33
CA GLU A 32 17.81 -8.62 10.21
C GLU A 32 16.40 -8.88 10.75
N SER A 33 15.96 -10.13 10.69
CA SER A 33 14.71 -10.55 11.31
C SER A 33 14.96 -10.74 12.82
N ARG A 34 14.51 -9.78 13.63
CA ARG A 34 14.68 -9.80 15.09
C ARG A 34 13.52 -10.46 15.81
N ILE A 35 12.31 -10.17 15.36
CA ILE A 35 11.06 -10.67 15.95
C ILE A 35 10.07 -10.91 14.79
N GLY A 36 9.85 -12.15 14.43
CA GLY A 36 8.93 -12.48 13.34
C GLY A 36 9.46 -12.11 11.96
N ASP A 37 8.68 -11.37 11.18
CA ASP A 37 9.05 -10.89 9.85
C ASP A 37 9.56 -9.45 9.90
N ALA A 38 10.36 -9.07 8.93
CA ALA A 38 10.89 -7.72 8.80
C ALA A 38 11.07 -7.36 7.33
N ASP A 39 10.78 -6.11 7.00
CA ASP A 39 10.96 -5.56 5.67
C ASP A 39 11.84 -4.31 5.73
N ARG A 40 12.58 -4.09 4.65
CA ARG A 40 13.26 -2.82 4.40
C ARG A 40 12.67 -2.15 3.18
N THR A 41 12.19 -0.94 3.37
CA THR A 41 11.67 -0.11 2.29
C THR A 41 12.65 1.00 1.95
N TRP A 42 12.93 1.15 0.67
CA TRP A 42 13.73 2.23 0.11
C TRP A 42 12.88 3.01 -0.89
N VAL A 43 12.76 4.32 -0.72
CA VAL A 43 11.93 5.18 -1.55
C VAL A 43 12.77 6.27 -2.19
N ARG A 44 12.56 6.49 -3.49
CA ARG A 44 13.13 7.63 -4.21
C ARG A 44 12.06 8.39 -4.99
N SER A 45 12.25 9.69 -5.15
CA SER A 45 11.42 10.52 -6.00
C SER A 45 11.90 10.44 -7.46
N PHE A 46 10.95 10.40 -8.39
CA PHE A 46 11.23 10.59 -9.82
C PHE A 46 11.07 12.05 -10.21
N SER A 47 9.85 12.56 -10.11
CA SER A 47 9.50 13.94 -10.49
C SER A 47 8.21 14.34 -9.79
N GLY A 48 8.14 15.55 -9.26
CA GLY A 48 6.95 16.02 -8.54
C GLY A 48 6.57 15.06 -7.40
N PHE A 49 5.40 14.47 -7.48
CA PHE A 49 4.89 13.52 -6.49
C PHE A 49 5.08 12.04 -6.90
N GLN A 50 5.67 11.79 -8.07
CA GLN A 50 5.97 10.43 -8.52
C GLN A 50 7.14 9.83 -7.75
N LYS A 51 6.95 8.62 -7.25
CA LYS A 51 7.89 7.89 -6.39
C LYS A 51 8.03 6.44 -6.83
N GLU A 52 9.19 5.88 -6.57
CA GLU A 52 9.43 4.45 -6.59
C GLU A 52 9.75 3.99 -5.18
N ALA A 53 9.15 2.89 -4.76
CA ALA A 53 9.50 2.19 -3.54
C ALA A 53 9.97 0.78 -3.87
N LEU A 54 11.04 0.34 -3.21
CA LEU A 54 11.54 -1.04 -3.24
C LEU A 54 11.40 -1.60 -1.83
N VAL A 55 10.71 -2.73 -1.69
CA VAL A 55 10.48 -3.40 -0.41
C VAL A 55 11.13 -4.76 -0.45
N ARG A 56 12.11 -5.00 0.42
CA ARG A 56 12.81 -6.28 0.54
C ARG A 56 12.46 -6.96 1.86
N SER A 57 11.92 -8.19 1.75
CA SER A 57 11.59 -9.03 2.90
C SER A 57 12.82 -9.74 3.45
N ALA A 58 12.98 -9.74 4.77
CA ALA A 58 14.01 -10.52 5.46
C ALA A 58 13.73 -12.02 5.40
N LYS A 59 12.45 -12.42 5.35
CA LYS A 59 12.02 -13.81 5.38
C LYS A 59 12.22 -14.53 4.05
N THR A 60 11.85 -13.89 2.94
CA THR A 60 11.92 -14.49 1.61
C THR A 60 13.15 -14.05 0.80
N GLY A 61 13.77 -12.93 1.16
CA GLY A 61 14.82 -12.28 0.38
C GLY A 61 14.31 -11.58 -0.89
N ASP A 62 13.02 -11.71 -1.18
CA ASP A 62 12.41 -11.11 -2.35
C ASP A 62 12.36 -9.59 -2.25
N THR A 63 12.48 -8.94 -3.40
CA THR A 63 12.30 -7.49 -3.52
C THR A 63 11.13 -7.20 -4.46
N TRP A 64 10.21 -6.37 -3.99
CA TRP A 64 9.08 -5.88 -4.76
C TRP A 64 9.25 -4.40 -5.06
N ARG A 65 8.88 -4.03 -6.27
CA ARG A 65 8.88 -2.65 -6.72
C ARG A 65 7.46 -2.14 -6.82
N PHE A 66 7.26 -0.93 -6.32
CA PHE A 66 6.01 -0.19 -6.39
C PHE A 66 6.29 1.18 -6.98
N VAL A 67 5.39 1.73 -7.74
CA VAL A 67 5.38 3.15 -8.08
C VAL A 67 4.11 3.79 -7.54
N SER A 68 4.20 5.05 -7.15
CA SER A 68 3.07 5.83 -6.69
C SER A 68 3.10 7.24 -7.24
N ASP A 69 1.93 7.82 -7.36
CA ASP A 69 1.73 9.21 -7.76
C ASP A 69 0.59 9.80 -6.91
N GLU A 70 0.34 11.08 -7.05
CA GLU A 70 -0.83 11.74 -6.48
C GLU A 70 -1.82 12.11 -7.57
N GLY A 71 -3.07 12.32 -7.18
CA GLY A 71 -4.07 12.84 -8.10
C GLY A 71 -3.88 14.33 -8.42
N PRO A 72 -4.60 14.84 -9.44
CA PRO A 72 -4.46 16.24 -9.89
C PRO A 72 -4.73 17.27 -8.79
N TYR A 73 -5.56 16.92 -7.79
CA TYR A 73 -5.88 17.78 -6.65
C TYR A 73 -4.66 18.07 -5.74
N LEU A 74 -3.63 17.20 -5.78
CA LEU A 74 -2.34 17.40 -5.12
C LEU A 74 -1.20 17.66 -6.11
N ASN A 75 -1.50 18.11 -7.34
CA ASN A 75 -0.50 18.34 -8.39
C ASN A 75 0.23 17.07 -8.86
N GLY A 76 -0.39 15.92 -8.80
CA GLY A 76 0.05 14.66 -9.41
C GLY A 76 -0.53 14.47 -10.82
N HIS A 77 -0.07 13.45 -11.52
CA HIS A 77 -0.54 13.06 -12.85
C HIS A 77 -1.56 11.93 -12.82
N ASP A 78 -1.84 11.36 -11.64
CA ASP A 78 -2.68 10.17 -11.50
C ASP A 78 -2.18 8.97 -12.35
N ALA A 79 -0.87 8.86 -12.50
CA ALA A 79 -0.22 7.82 -13.31
C ALA A 79 -0.04 6.49 -12.56
N ALA A 80 -0.26 6.48 -11.24
CA ALA A 80 -0.25 5.30 -10.38
C ALA A 80 -1.05 5.57 -9.11
N CYS A 81 -1.37 4.51 -8.36
CA CYS A 81 -2.06 4.63 -7.07
C CYS A 81 -1.32 5.59 -6.11
N CYS A 82 -2.09 6.36 -5.35
CA CYS A 82 -1.52 7.18 -4.28
C CYS A 82 -0.95 6.29 -3.14
N PRO A 83 0.00 6.79 -2.35
CA PRO A 83 0.60 6.01 -1.26
C PRO A 83 -0.40 5.46 -0.24
N LEU A 84 -1.46 6.20 0.06
CA LEU A 84 -2.53 5.76 0.97
C LEU A 84 -3.33 4.57 0.43
N ALA A 85 -3.44 4.41 -0.89
CA ALA A 85 -4.10 3.25 -1.48
C ALA A 85 -3.34 1.95 -1.18
N PHE A 86 -2.00 1.97 -1.21
CA PHE A 86 -1.20 0.80 -0.82
C PHE A 86 -1.38 0.44 0.65
N LEU A 87 -1.44 1.45 1.55
CA LEU A 87 -1.72 1.23 2.96
C LEU A 87 -3.10 0.58 3.14
N SER A 88 -4.13 1.11 2.50
CA SER A 88 -5.50 0.59 2.56
C SER A 88 -5.58 -0.86 2.04
N CYS A 89 -4.94 -1.16 0.91
CA CYS A 89 -4.86 -2.53 0.39
C CYS A 89 -4.17 -3.49 1.36
N GLY A 90 -3.05 -3.07 1.94
CA GLY A 90 -2.31 -3.88 2.92
C GLY A 90 -3.15 -4.18 4.17
N MET A 91 -3.85 -3.18 4.69
CA MET A 91 -4.74 -3.33 5.85
C MET A 91 -5.89 -4.31 5.55
N ALA A 92 -6.60 -4.12 4.44
CA ALA A 92 -7.71 -4.99 4.05
C ALA A 92 -7.26 -6.45 3.84
N ALA A 93 -6.13 -6.66 3.17
CA ALA A 93 -5.55 -7.98 2.99
C ALA A 93 -5.16 -8.63 4.33
N SER A 94 -4.60 -7.86 5.27
CA SER A 94 -4.24 -8.34 6.59
C SER A 94 -5.49 -8.77 7.39
N TYR A 95 -6.54 -7.96 7.40
CA TYR A 95 -7.81 -8.33 8.04
C TYR A 95 -8.38 -9.63 7.47
N MET A 96 -8.37 -9.79 6.15
CA MET A 96 -8.83 -11.03 5.52
C MET A 96 -8.01 -12.25 5.97
N ASN A 97 -6.68 -12.12 6.05
CA ASN A 97 -5.81 -13.19 6.54
C ASN A 97 -6.11 -13.57 7.99
N GLU A 98 -6.35 -12.60 8.86
CA GLU A 98 -6.70 -12.85 10.27
C GLU A 98 -8.04 -13.56 10.41
N ILE A 99 -9.06 -13.17 9.62
CA ILE A 99 -10.35 -13.87 9.61
C ILE A 99 -10.17 -15.32 9.15
N MET A 100 -9.42 -15.55 8.08
CA MET A 100 -9.14 -16.91 7.58
C MET A 100 -8.35 -17.75 8.60
N ALA A 101 -7.37 -17.16 9.27
CA ALA A 101 -6.59 -17.82 10.30
C ALA A 101 -7.45 -18.21 11.52
N LEU A 102 -8.33 -17.30 11.97
CA LEU A 102 -9.26 -17.55 13.06
C LEU A 102 -10.24 -18.67 12.70
N ALA A 103 -10.84 -18.64 11.52
CA ALA A 103 -11.75 -19.68 11.05
C ALA A 103 -11.07 -21.04 11.04
N LYS A 104 -9.85 -21.12 10.51
CA LYS A 104 -9.04 -22.35 10.53
C LYS A 104 -8.77 -22.84 11.94
N GLN A 105 -8.44 -21.93 12.88
CA GLN A 105 -8.21 -22.29 14.28
C GLN A 105 -9.46 -22.85 14.95
N GLN A 106 -10.63 -22.33 14.60
CA GLN A 106 -11.92 -22.77 15.12
C GLN A 106 -12.49 -23.99 14.39
N GLY A 107 -11.83 -24.49 13.36
CA GLY A 107 -12.32 -25.60 12.53
C GLY A 107 -13.50 -25.25 11.65
N VAL A 108 -13.70 -23.97 11.34
CA VAL A 108 -14.77 -23.44 10.50
C VAL A 108 -14.32 -23.44 9.04
N GLU A 109 -15.12 -24.03 8.16
CA GLU A 109 -14.90 -23.98 6.72
C GLU A 109 -15.57 -22.73 6.12
N ILE A 110 -14.76 -21.82 5.59
CA ILE A 110 -15.25 -20.65 4.86
C ILE A 110 -15.35 -21.00 3.38
N ARG A 111 -16.58 -20.97 2.84
CA ARG A 111 -16.85 -21.15 1.41
C ARG A 111 -16.68 -19.85 0.61
N LYS A 112 -17.03 -18.73 1.22
CA LYS A 112 -16.89 -17.39 0.61
C LYS A 112 -16.57 -16.35 1.67
N LEU A 113 -15.60 -15.51 1.36
CA LEU A 113 -15.24 -14.36 2.18
C LEU A 113 -15.10 -13.14 1.29
N LYS A 114 -15.81 -12.08 1.61
CA LYS A 114 -15.68 -10.77 0.97
C LYS A 114 -15.55 -9.71 2.07
N LEU A 115 -14.59 -8.82 1.88
CA LEU A 115 -14.32 -7.72 2.77
C LEU A 115 -14.35 -6.42 1.97
N ILE A 116 -15.10 -5.44 2.45
CA ILE A 116 -15.09 -4.07 1.96
C ILE A 116 -14.58 -3.20 3.08
N GLN A 117 -13.55 -2.41 2.80
CA GLN A 117 -12.96 -1.48 3.75
C GLN A 117 -13.04 -0.07 3.19
N GLU A 118 -13.61 0.85 3.95
CA GLU A 118 -13.64 2.27 3.62
C GLU A 118 -12.73 3.03 4.58
N ASN A 119 -11.83 3.83 3.99
CA ASN A 119 -10.88 4.66 4.75
C ASN A 119 -11.13 6.12 4.41
N TYR A 120 -11.31 6.92 5.43
CA TYR A 120 -11.62 8.35 5.30
C TYR A 120 -10.42 9.16 5.77
N TYR A 121 -9.87 9.96 4.85
CA TYR A 121 -8.74 10.83 5.12
C TYR A 121 -9.16 12.27 4.99
N THR A 122 -8.70 13.11 5.90
CA THR A 122 -8.99 14.55 5.91
C THR A 122 -7.70 15.34 5.80
N MET A 123 -7.81 16.55 5.27
CA MET A 123 -6.72 17.51 5.22
C MET A 123 -7.27 18.90 5.59
N LYS A 124 -6.76 19.46 6.68
CA LYS A 124 -7.19 20.76 7.20
C LYS A 124 -6.03 21.74 7.18
N GLY A 125 -6.32 23.02 6.95
CA GLY A 125 -5.29 24.07 6.94
C GLY A 125 -5.13 24.75 5.59
N SER A 126 -4.01 25.44 5.40
CA SER A 126 -3.69 26.17 4.18
C SER A 126 -2.34 25.76 3.61
N MET A 127 -2.33 25.34 2.36
CA MET A 127 -1.10 25.01 1.64
C MET A 127 -0.19 26.24 1.52
N MET A 128 -0.75 27.41 1.25
CA MET A 128 0.02 28.66 1.15
C MET A 128 0.66 29.08 2.47
N LYS A 129 -0.03 28.83 3.59
CA LYS A 129 0.48 29.14 4.94
C LYS A 129 1.33 28.01 5.53
N ARG A 130 1.47 26.87 4.81
CA ARG A 130 2.16 25.66 5.29
C ARG A 130 1.62 25.14 6.61
N THR A 131 0.30 25.22 6.79
CA THR A 131 -0.41 24.78 8.01
C THR A 131 -1.27 23.56 7.74
N MET A 132 -1.00 22.82 6.66
CA MET A 132 -1.76 21.60 6.34
C MET A 132 -1.49 20.51 7.36
N VAL A 133 -2.57 19.93 7.89
CA VAL A 133 -2.55 18.79 8.81
C VAL A 133 -3.44 17.70 8.25
N GLY A 134 -2.86 16.54 8.04
CA GLY A 134 -3.60 15.33 7.68
C GLY A 134 -4.29 14.72 8.88
N GLY A 135 -5.44 14.08 8.66
CA GLY A 135 -6.17 13.31 9.64
C GLY A 135 -6.79 12.08 9.02
N ALA A 136 -7.20 11.14 9.85
CA ALA A 136 -7.98 9.98 9.45
C ALA A 136 -9.18 9.86 10.39
N GLU A 137 -10.30 9.43 9.83
CA GLU A 137 -11.50 9.05 10.58
C GLU A 137 -11.49 7.54 10.86
N ASN A 138 -12.51 7.04 11.53
CA ASN A 138 -12.65 5.62 11.79
C ASN A 138 -12.80 4.84 10.49
N ILE A 139 -12.17 3.67 10.45
CA ILE A 139 -12.30 2.73 9.33
C ILE A 139 -13.68 2.07 9.43
N GLU A 140 -14.39 1.99 8.31
CA GLU A 140 -15.62 1.20 8.19
C GLU A 140 -15.31 -0.11 7.50
N LEU A 141 -15.77 -1.21 8.09
CA LEU A 141 -15.51 -2.56 7.63
C LEU A 141 -16.83 -3.31 7.44
N GLN A 142 -17.06 -3.84 6.24
CA GLN A 142 -18.15 -4.75 5.94
C GLN A 142 -17.54 -6.12 5.58
N VAL A 143 -18.03 -7.16 6.25
CA VAL A 143 -17.57 -8.54 6.04
C VAL A 143 -18.76 -9.41 5.70
N GLU A 144 -18.72 -10.04 4.53
CA GLU A 144 -19.68 -11.06 4.08
C GLU A 144 -19.00 -12.41 4.15
N ILE A 145 -19.53 -13.31 4.99
CA ILE A 145 -18.97 -14.65 5.17
C ILE A 145 -20.06 -15.69 4.86
N ASP A 146 -19.73 -16.67 4.03
CA ASP A 146 -20.48 -17.91 3.87
C ASP A 146 -19.64 -19.04 4.47
N CYS A 147 -20.13 -19.67 5.52
CA CYS A 147 -19.45 -20.73 6.26
C CYS A 147 -20.44 -21.79 6.75
N ASP A 148 -19.95 -22.82 7.41
CA ASP A 148 -20.75 -23.94 7.93
C ASP A 148 -21.29 -23.70 9.35
N LEU A 149 -21.04 -22.54 9.95
CA LEU A 149 -21.69 -22.14 11.20
C LEU A 149 -23.13 -21.66 10.93
N ASN A 150 -24.06 -22.11 11.78
CA ASN A 150 -25.39 -21.55 11.83
C ASN A 150 -25.36 -20.26 12.67
N ASP A 151 -26.21 -19.30 12.28
CA ASP A 151 -26.42 -18.06 13.02
C ASP A 151 -26.89 -18.27 14.47
#